data_a3f02a0073fef6d208e9d2ec92ede4a8
#
_entry.id   a3f02a0073fef6d208e9d2ec92ede4a8
#
_cell.length_a   1.000
_cell.length_b   1.000
_cell.length_c   1.000
_cell.angle_alpha   90.00
_cell.angle_beta   90.00
_cell.angle_gamma   90.00
#
_symmetry.space_group_name_H-M   'P 1'
#
loop_
_entity.id
_entity.type
_entity.pdbx_description
1 polymer ?
#
loop_
_entity_poly.entity_id
_entity_poly.type
_entity_poly.pdbx_seq_one_letter_code
_entity_poly.pdbx_strand_id
1 'polypeptide(L)'
;MIEQAPILITGIPRSGASMIASVINMCGAFGGNMSKRGMFGNDKIREEVVDPYFNNIGVDTLGQYPLPVTDDISIPAGWRRKVEQVMLVEGYKEGQWMYKDARLSLMWAVWHYAFPDAKWIIVRRRTGDIISSCLRTGFMEAFTSQENQKAVGVSTEEEGWLWWVRQYEERFVEMITEGMNCKVIWPERMVYGDYQQIYETLEWLGLPWKSEVLSLIDPLLWNVRQKKKVITHK
;
A
#
# COMPACT_ATOMS: atom_id res chain seq x y z
N MET A 1 6.52 20.41 14.65
CA MET A 1 5.82 19.11 14.59
C MET A 1 4.46 19.34 13.94
N ILE A 2 4.01 18.39 13.16
CA ILE A 2 2.67 18.43 12.56
C ILE A 2 1.67 17.96 13.63
N GLU A 3 0.65 18.78 13.93
CA GLU A 3 -0.36 18.43 14.93
C GLU A 3 -1.34 17.37 14.41
N GLN A 4 -1.68 17.47 13.13
CA GLN A 4 -2.64 16.55 12.50
C GLN A 4 -2.04 15.17 12.33
N ALA A 5 -2.73 14.13 12.84
CA ALA A 5 -2.35 12.74 12.62
C ALA A 5 -2.48 12.33 11.13
N PRO A 6 -1.57 11.50 10.62
CA PRO A 6 -1.60 11.09 9.22
C PRO A 6 -2.72 10.10 8.89
N ILE A 7 -3.07 10.08 7.62
CA ILE A 7 -3.76 8.97 6.99
C ILE A 7 -2.68 8.05 6.39
N LEU A 8 -2.55 6.84 6.91
CA LEU A 8 -1.59 5.85 6.44
C LEU A 8 -2.31 4.80 5.58
N ILE A 9 -1.90 4.69 4.32
CA ILE A 9 -2.56 3.83 3.33
C ILE A 9 -1.61 2.69 2.98
N THR A 10 -2.02 1.47 3.28
CA THR A 10 -1.27 0.26 2.96
C THR A 10 -2.12 -0.73 2.18
N GLY A 11 -1.48 -1.70 1.61
CA GLY A 11 -2.12 -2.78 0.86
C GLY A 11 -1.07 -3.54 0.06
N ILE A 12 -1.31 -4.79 -0.21
CA ILE A 12 -0.41 -5.59 -1.04
C ILE A 12 -0.22 -4.87 -2.38
N PRO A 13 0.99 -4.76 -2.93
CA PRO A 13 1.16 -4.25 -4.29
C PRO A 13 0.21 -4.98 -5.25
N ARG A 14 -0.37 -4.27 -6.21
CA ARG A 14 -1.43 -4.76 -7.12
C ARG A 14 -2.84 -4.88 -6.48
N SER A 15 -3.03 -4.46 -5.23
CA SER A 15 -4.36 -4.43 -4.59
C SER A 15 -5.24 -3.25 -5.02
N GLY A 16 -4.67 -2.22 -5.65
CA GLY A 16 -5.38 -0.97 -5.96
C GLY A 16 -5.15 0.15 -4.94
N ALA A 17 -4.18 0.01 -4.04
CA ALA A 17 -3.84 1.03 -3.04
C ALA A 17 -3.52 2.40 -3.66
N SER A 18 -2.92 2.43 -4.87
CA SER A 18 -2.66 3.67 -5.60
C SER A 18 -3.94 4.40 -6.01
N MET A 19 -4.98 3.68 -6.42
CA MET A 19 -6.27 4.28 -6.74
C MET A 19 -6.91 4.91 -5.49
N ILE A 20 -6.89 4.21 -4.37
CA ILE A 20 -7.42 4.75 -3.10
C ILE A 20 -6.62 5.97 -2.65
N ALA A 21 -5.29 5.93 -2.74
CA ALA A 21 -4.45 7.08 -2.42
C ALA A 21 -4.77 8.30 -3.32
N SER A 22 -4.99 8.08 -4.62
CA SER A 22 -5.39 9.13 -5.56
C SER A 22 -6.74 9.76 -5.18
N VAL A 23 -7.72 8.94 -4.80
CA VAL A 23 -9.02 9.39 -4.34
C VAL A 23 -8.89 10.26 -3.11
N ILE A 24 -8.17 9.81 -2.09
CA ILE A 24 -7.97 10.50 -0.82
C ILE A 24 -7.22 11.82 -1.03
N ASN A 25 -6.19 11.82 -1.88
CA ASN A 25 -5.47 13.05 -2.24
C ASN A 25 -6.38 14.04 -2.98
N MET A 26 -7.15 13.59 -3.97
CA MET A 26 -8.10 14.43 -4.70
C MET A 26 -9.15 15.03 -3.76
N CYS A 27 -9.57 14.29 -2.74
CA CYS A 27 -10.52 14.76 -1.72
C CYS A 27 -9.89 15.69 -0.67
N GLY A 28 -8.59 15.99 -0.77
CA GLY A 28 -7.96 17.08 -0.02
C GLY A 28 -6.87 16.68 0.97
N ALA A 29 -6.52 15.40 1.10
CA ALA A 29 -5.38 15.01 1.92
C ALA A 29 -4.06 15.32 1.18
N PHE A 30 -3.14 16.01 1.84
CA PHE A 30 -1.85 16.34 1.26
C PHE A 30 -0.91 15.13 1.26
N GLY A 31 -0.41 14.73 0.10
CA GLY A 31 0.50 13.58 -0.06
C GLY A 31 1.96 13.96 -0.35
N GLY A 32 2.27 15.26 -0.43
CA GLY A 32 3.58 15.74 -0.91
C GLY A 32 3.77 15.52 -2.42
N ASN A 33 5.01 15.43 -2.85
CA ASN A 33 5.36 15.11 -4.22
C ASN A 33 5.18 13.61 -4.47
N MET A 34 3.98 13.26 -4.89
CA MET A 34 3.65 11.88 -5.16
C MET A 34 4.21 11.40 -6.51
N SER A 35 4.69 10.17 -6.54
CA SER A 35 5.21 9.51 -7.73
C SER A 35 4.25 9.59 -8.91
N LYS A 36 4.72 10.09 -10.06
CA LYS A 36 3.92 10.26 -11.28
C LYS A 36 3.60 8.95 -12.02
N ARG A 37 4.23 7.83 -11.64
CA ARG A 37 4.12 6.55 -12.36
C ARG A 37 3.03 5.61 -11.81
N GLY A 38 1.90 6.16 -11.34
CA GLY A 38 0.78 5.35 -10.84
C GLY A 38 1.01 4.68 -9.47
N MET A 39 2.12 4.96 -8.82
CA MET A 39 2.40 4.41 -7.48
C MET A 39 1.80 5.27 -6.35
N PHE A 40 1.59 6.55 -6.60
CA PHE A 40 0.99 7.50 -5.65
C PHE A 40 1.53 7.39 -4.22
N GLY A 41 2.84 7.13 -4.09
CA GLY A 41 3.59 7.19 -2.85
C GLY A 41 4.48 8.42 -2.84
N ASN A 42 4.86 8.89 -1.66
CA ASN A 42 5.83 9.96 -1.50
C ASN A 42 7.25 9.37 -1.65
N ASP A 43 7.92 9.70 -2.75
CA ASP A 43 9.24 9.14 -3.07
C ASP A 43 10.30 9.57 -2.05
N LYS A 44 10.25 10.80 -1.52
CA LYS A 44 11.21 11.25 -0.51
C LYS A 44 11.08 10.53 0.82
N ILE A 45 9.85 10.31 1.33
CA ILE A 45 9.68 9.51 2.55
C ILE A 45 10.23 8.10 2.31
N ARG A 46 9.97 7.53 1.13
CA ARG A 46 10.51 6.22 0.78
C ARG A 46 12.03 6.22 0.81
N GLU A 47 12.67 7.13 0.07
CA GLU A 47 14.12 7.15 -0.16
C GLU A 47 14.93 7.63 1.06
N GLU A 48 14.41 8.61 1.80
CA GLU A 48 15.14 9.23 2.91
C GLU A 48 14.83 8.61 4.28
N VAL A 49 13.71 7.89 4.42
CA VAL A 49 13.26 7.35 5.72
C VAL A 49 13.07 5.84 5.68
N VAL A 50 12.27 5.32 4.73
CA VAL A 50 11.88 3.91 4.72
C VAL A 50 12.99 2.99 4.20
N ASP A 51 13.54 3.26 3.03
CA ASP A 51 14.59 2.43 2.42
C ASP A 51 15.86 2.35 3.30
N PRO A 52 16.37 3.45 3.88
CA PRO A 52 17.49 3.39 4.81
C PRO A 52 17.21 2.53 6.05
N TYR A 53 15.98 2.53 6.54
CA TYR A 53 15.61 1.71 7.67
C TYR A 53 15.61 0.22 7.32
N PHE A 54 14.99 -0.19 6.21
CA PHE A 54 15.00 -1.57 5.75
C PHE A 54 16.42 -2.09 5.53
N ASN A 55 17.27 -1.28 4.88
CA ASN A 55 18.68 -1.61 4.68
C ASN A 55 19.44 -1.80 6.00
N ASN A 56 19.15 -0.93 6.99
CA ASN A 56 19.83 -1.00 8.30
C ASN A 56 19.47 -2.26 9.11
N ILE A 57 18.23 -2.75 8.98
CA ILE A 57 17.79 -3.98 9.67
C ILE A 57 18.01 -5.24 8.82
N GLY A 58 18.66 -5.10 7.64
CA GLY A 58 18.96 -6.22 6.76
C GLY A 58 17.75 -6.91 6.12
N VAL A 59 16.63 -6.20 6.01
CA VAL A 59 15.40 -6.69 5.39
C VAL A 59 15.34 -6.24 3.94
N ASP A 60 14.90 -7.13 3.05
CA ASP A 60 14.67 -6.80 1.65
C ASP A 60 13.64 -5.67 1.51
N THR A 61 14.02 -4.62 0.79
CA THR A 61 13.19 -3.41 0.62
C THR A 61 11.89 -3.67 -0.13
N LEU A 62 11.76 -4.81 -0.80
CA LEU A 62 10.55 -5.22 -1.52
C LEU A 62 9.69 -6.23 -0.73
N GLY A 63 10.19 -6.73 0.41
CA GLY A 63 9.50 -7.72 1.25
C GLY A 63 9.37 -9.09 0.59
N GLN A 64 10.34 -9.47 -0.26
CA GLN A 64 10.32 -10.74 -1.02
C GLN A 64 11.02 -11.88 -0.30
N TYR A 65 11.64 -11.62 0.85
CA TYR A 65 12.29 -12.60 1.70
C TYR A 65 11.62 -12.63 3.08
N PRO A 66 11.88 -13.66 3.89
CA PRO A 66 11.31 -13.75 5.24
C PRO A 66 11.55 -12.47 6.05
N LEU A 67 10.49 -11.97 6.64
CA LEU A 67 10.51 -10.77 7.49
C LEU A 67 10.77 -11.19 8.95
N PRO A 68 11.40 -10.32 9.75
CA PRO A 68 11.42 -10.51 11.19
C PRO A 68 9.99 -10.52 11.74
N VAL A 69 9.76 -11.25 12.83
CA VAL A 69 8.51 -11.13 13.58
C VAL A 69 8.35 -9.69 14.08
N THR A 70 7.12 -9.23 14.20
CA THR A 70 6.84 -7.83 14.52
C THR A 70 7.51 -7.38 15.83
N ASP A 71 7.55 -8.25 16.83
CA ASP A 71 8.16 -7.96 18.15
C ASP A 71 9.67 -7.75 18.08
N ASP A 72 10.35 -8.32 17.07
CA ASP A 72 11.79 -8.15 16.86
C ASP A 72 12.12 -6.90 16.04
N ILE A 73 11.12 -6.18 15.55
CA ILE A 73 11.33 -4.97 14.76
C ILE A 73 11.76 -3.81 15.67
N SER A 74 12.97 -3.33 15.52
CA SER A 74 13.48 -2.19 16.27
C SER A 74 12.79 -0.88 15.87
N ILE A 75 12.35 -0.10 16.85
CA ILE A 75 11.72 1.21 16.60
C ILE A 75 12.80 2.29 16.59
N PRO A 76 13.08 2.92 15.44
CA PRO A 76 14.14 3.91 15.34
C PRO A 76 13.77 5.22 16.00
N ALA A 77 14.68 5.80 16.75
CA ALA A 77 14.49 7.12 17.34
C ALA A 77 14.26 8.20 16.27
N GLY A 78 13.32 9.10 16.54
CA GLY A 78 13.07 10.26 15.68
C GLY A 78 12.38 9.96 14.36
N TRP A 79 11.78 8.76 14.19
CA TRP A 79 11.01 8.40 12.98
C TRP A 79 9.98 9.46 12.60
N ARG A 80 9.12 9.82 13.55
CA ARG A 80 8.10 10.85 13.37
C ARG A 80 8.70 12.15 12.85
N ARG A 81 9.77 12.64 13.49
CA ARG A 81 10.41 13.91 13.11
C ARG A 81 10.95 13.88 11.68
N LYS A 82 11.55 12.76 11.25
CA LYS A 82 12.06 12.61 9.88
C LYS A 82 10.93 12.67 8.86
N VAL A 83 9.85 11.92 9.09
CA VAL A 83 8.68 11.91 8.19
C VAL A 83 8.04 13.30 8.12
N GLU A 84 7.77 13.94 9.27
CA GLU A 84 7.19 15.29 9.33
C GLU A 84 8.08 16.32 8.64
N GLN A 85 9.41 16.22 8.77
CA GLN A 85 10.35 17.12 8.11
C GLN A 85 10.24 17.03 6.58
N VAL A 86 10.15 15.81 6.03
CA VAL A 86 9.93 15.62 4.58
C VAL A 86 8.63 16.29 4.16
N MET A 87 7.53 16.08 4.87
CA MET A 87 6.22 16.66 4.53
C MET A 87 6.27 18.19 4.55
N LEU A 88 6.93 18.79 5.55
CA LEU A 88 7.09 20.25 5.65
C LEU A 88 7.94 20.80 4.50
N VAL A 89 9.04 20.15 4.15
CA VAL A 89 9.91 20.53 3.02
C VAL A 89 9.16 20.45 1.69
N GLU A 90 8.24 19.50 1.55
CA GLU A 90 7.39 19.36 0.36
C GLU A 90 6.18 20.29 0.34
N GLY A 91 6.04 21.17 1.32
CA GLY A 91 5.06 22.25 1.31
C GLY A 91 3.79 21.97 2.09
N TYR A 92 3.77 20.97 2.98
CA TYR A 92 2.65 20.81 3.91
C TYR A 92 2.49 22.08 4.77
N LYS A 93 1.26 22.55 4.87
CA LYS A 93 0.91 23.73 5.70
C LYS A 93 -0.08 23.37 6.79
N GLU A 94 -1.22 22.80 6.41
CA GLU A 94 -2.33 22.48 7.31
C GLU A 94 -3.26 21.41 6.71
N GLY A 95 -4.18 20.91 7.51
CA GLY A 95 -5.21 19.95 7.10
C GLY A 95 -4.76 18.51 7.17
N GLN A 96 -5.53 17.62 6.54
CA GLN A 96 -5.22 16.20 6.49
C GLN A 96 -4.01 15.94 5.58
N TRP A 97 -3.13 15.07 6.03
CA TRP A 97 -2.03 14.59 5.20
C TRP A 97 -1.98 13.08 5.18
N MET A 98 -1.37 12.53 4.16
CA MET A 98 -1.32 11.10 3.97
C MET A 98 0.04 10.60 3.50
N TYR A 99 0.32 9.35 3.81
CA TYR A 99 1.41 8.59 3.21
C TYR A 99 0.90 7.23 2.77
N LYS A 100 1.29 6.81 1.56
CA LYS A 100 0.93 5.51 1.01
C LYS A 100 2.19 4.72 0.64
N ASP A 101 2.34 3.58 1.26
CA ASP A 101 3.34 2.56 0.87
C ASP A 101 2.81 1.17 1.26
N ALA A 102 3.04 0.18 0.40
CA ALA A 102 2.67 -1.20 0.72
C ALA A 102 3.42 -1.70 1.96
N ARG A 103 4.67 -1.28 2.13
CA ARG A 103 5.56 -1.69 3.23
C ARG A 103 5.19 -1.11 4.59
N LEU A 104 4.24 -0.16 4.64
CA LEU A 104 3.70 0.32 5.92
C LEU A 104 3.22 -0.83 6.80
N SER A 105 2.56 -1.83 6.21
CA SER A 105 2.12 -3.00 6.96
C SER A 105 3.26 -3.90 7.39
N LEU A 106 4.33 -4.01 6.61
CA LEU A 106 5.48 -4.85 6.96
C LEU A 106 6.25 -4.34 8.18
N MET A 107 6.13 -3.05 8.46
CA MET A 107 6.75 -2.36 9.60
C MET A 107 5.71 -1.53 10.38
N TRP A 108 4.50 -2.02 10.47
CA TRP A 108 3.38 -1.28 11.06
C TRP A 108 3.66 -0.80 12.49
N ALA A 109 4.39 -1.58 13.30
CA ALA A 109 4.73 -1.23 14.67
C ALA A 109 5.56 0.06 14.77
N VAL A 110 6.50 0.30 13.83
CA VAL A 110 7.30 1.53 13.79
C VAL A 110 6.42 2.75 13.52
N TRP A 111 5.50 2.61 12.57
CA TRP A 111 4.58 3.68 12.20
C TRP A 111 3.53 3.94 13.28
N HIS A 112 3.00 2.89 13.90
CA HIS A 112 2.05 3.01 15.00
C HIS A 112 2.66 3.69 16.21
N TYR A 113 3.89 3.32 16.58
CA TYR A 113 4.63 3.99 17.66
C TYR A 113 4.86 5.48 17.36
N ALA A 114 5.24 5.80 16.13
CA ALA A 114 5.51 7.18 15.73
C ALA A 114 4.22 8.03 15.61
N PHE A 115 3.13 7.44 15.19
CA PHE A 115 1.84 8.08 14.93
C PHE A 115 0.69 7.25 15.53
N PRO A 116 0.54 7.21 16.85
CA PRO A 116 -0.45 6.35 17.52
C PRO A 116 -1.90 6.72 17.14
N ASP A 117 -2.15 8.00 16.80
CA ASP A 117 -3.47 8.49 16.40
C ASP A 117 -3.72 8.41 14.88
N ALA A 118 -2.81 7.80 14.12
CA ALA A 118 -2.98 7.66 12.68
C ALA A 118 -4.24 6.90 12.32
N LYS A 119 -4.91 7.34 11.25
CA LYS A 119 -6.00 6.60 10.63
C LYS A 119 -5.42 5.72 9.51
N TRP A 120 -5.63 4.42 9.63
CA TRP A 120 -5.09 3.46 8.69
C TRP A 120 -6.12 2.98 7.69
N ILE A 121 -5.71 2.86 6.43
CA ILE A 121 -6.51 2.25 5.37
C ILE A 121 -5.76 1.03 4.86
N ILE A 122 -6.36 -0.14 5.05
CA ILE A 122 -5.86 -1.41 4.55
C ILE A 122 -6.61 -1.73 3.25
N VAL A 123 -5.91 -1.64 2.13
CA VAL A 123 -6.48 -1.89 0.81
C VAL A 123 -6.32 -3.36 0.45
N ARG A 124 -7.44 -4.05 0.27
CA ARG A 124 -7.46 -5.48 -0.04
C ARG A 124 -8.00 -5.76 -1.44
N ARG A 125 -7.54 -6.83 -2.00
CA ARG A 125 -8.01 -7.43 -3.25
C ARG A 125 -7.95 -8.95 -3.12
N ARG A 126 -8.71 -9.67 -3.94
CA ARG A 126 -8.67 -11.14 -3.94
C ARG A 126 -7.25 -11.63 -4.24
N THR A 127 -6.75 -12.55 -3.43
CA THR A 127 -5.40 -13.13 -3.54
C THR A 127 -5.10 -13.62 -4.96
N GLY A 128 -6.00 -14.40 -5.56
CA GLY A 128 -5.83 -14.90 -6.92
C GLY A 128 -5.72 -13.81 -7.99
N ASP A 129 -6.39 -12.67 -7.81
CA ASP A 129 -6.28 -11.53 -8.74
C ASP A 129 -4.94 -10.79 -8.59
N ILE A 130 -4.41 -10.73 -7.36
CA ILE A 130 -3.07 -10.18 -7.11
C ILE A 130 -2.03 -11.07 -7.77
N ILE A 131 -2.03 -12.37 -7.48
CA ILE A 131 -1.10 -13.35 -8.04
C ILE A 131 -1.16 -13.33 -9.57
N SER A 132 -2.35 -13.43 -10.16
CA SER A 132 -2.54 -13.36 -11.61
C SER A 132 -2.01 -12.05 -12.20
N SER A 133 -2.10 -10.94 -11.46
CA SER A 133 -1.54 -9.66 -11.89
C SER A 133 -0.02 -9.66 -11.85
N CYS A 134 0.59 -10.22 -10.81
CA CYS A 134 2.05 -10.32 -10.67
C CYS A 134 2.65 -11.20 -11.78
N LEU A 135 2.13 -12.39 -11.98
CA LEU A 135 2.56 -13.32 -13.03
C LEU A 135 2.46 -12.70 -14.43
N ARG A 136 1.32 -12.08 -14.75
CA ARG A 136 1.09 -11.49 -16.08
C ARG A 136 1.99 -10.32 -16.40
N THR A 137 2.37 -9.52 -15.39
CA THR A 137 3.16 -8.29 -15.59
C THR A 137 4.65 -8.50 -15.35
N GLY A 138 5.09 -9.70 -14.94
CA GLY A 138 6.46 -9.92 -14.50
C GLY A 138 6.84 -8.99 -13.34
N PHE A 139 5.90 -8.76 -12.42
CA PHE A 139 6.06 -7.74 -11.38
C PHE A 139 7.32 -8.02 -10.55
N MET A 140 8.24 -7.06 -10.52
CA MET A 140 9.52 -7.11 -9.79
C MET A 140 10.42 -8.32 -10.13
N GLU A 141 10.09 -9.12 -11.13
CA GLU A 141 10.80 -10.37 -11.50
C GLU A 141 11.06 -11.32 -10.32
N ALA A 142 10.26 -11.17 -9.24
CA ALA A 142 10.37 -11.97 -8.04
C ALA A 142 9.93 -13.42 -8.31
N PHE A 143 10.56 -14.35 -7.62
CA PHE A 143 10.25 -15.78 -7.69
C PHE A 143 10.37 -16.42 -9.07
N THR A 144 10.98 -15.73 -10.05
CA THR A 144 11.27 -16.30 -11.37
C THR A 144 12.45 -17.26 -11.35
N SER A 145 13.40 -17.08 -10.43
CA SER A 145 14.56 -17.96 -10.25
C SER A 145 14.32 -19.06 -9.20
N GLN A 146 14.94 -20.21 -9.41
CA GLN A 146 14.92 -21.28 -8.41
C GLN A 146 15.57 -20.88 -7.07
N GLU A 147 16.53 -19.98 -7.10
CA GLU A 147 17.20 -19.47 -5.88
C GLU A 147 16.21 -18.71 -5.02
N ASN A 148 15.46 -17.78 -5.62
CA ASN A 148 14.45 -16.99 -4.92
C ASN A 148 13.30 -17.87 -4.40
N GLN A 149 12.88 -18.87 -5.18
CA GLN A 149 11.87 -19.84 -4.76
C GLN A 149 12.34 -20.64 -3.53
N LYS A 150 13.56 -21.14 -3.56
CA LYS A 150 14.15 -21.90 -2.43
C LYS A 150 14.32 -21.06 -1.17
N ALA A 151 14.65 -19.76 -1.32
CA ALA A 151 14.82 -18.85 -0.19
C ALA A 151 13.56 -18.71 0.67
N VAL A 152 12.39 -18.89 0.06
CA VAL A 152 11.08 -18.84 0.76
C VAL A 152 10.39 -20.22 0.85
N GLY A 153 11.10 -21.30 0.49
CA GLY A 153 10.64 -22.68 0.66
C GLY A 153 9.54 -23.10 -0.31
N VAL A 154 9.51 -22.57 -1.52
CA VAL A 154 8.53 -22.89 -2.56
C VAL A 154 9.18 -23.49 -3.81
N SER A 155 8.37 -24.01 -4.73
CA SER A 155 8.83 -24.71 -5.93
C SER A 155 8.44 -24.02 -7.24
N THR A 156 7.50 -23.07 -7.20
CA THR A 156 6.98 -22.36 -8.35
C THR A 156 6.87 -20.86 -8.10
N GLU A 157 6.84 -20.07 -9.17
CA GLU A 157 6.62 -18.64 -9.09
C GLU A 157 5.25 -18.30 -8.45
N GLU A 158 4.21 -19.05 -8.79
CA GLU A 158 2.87 -18.87 -8.23
C GLU A 158 2.84 -19.11 -6.72
N GLU A 159 3.49 -20.16 -6.24
CA GLU A 159 3.64 -20.43 -4.81
C GLU A 159 4.43 -19.33 -4.10
N GLY A 160 5.48 -18.79 -4.75
CA GLY A 160 6.22 -17.64 -4.24
C GLY A 160 5.35 -16.40 -4.06
N TRP A 161 4.53 -16.07 -5.06
CA TRP A 161 3.57 -14.98 -4.95
C TRP A 161 2.49 -15.23 -3.89
N LEU A 162 2.04 -16.47 -3.73
CA LEU A 162 1.09 -16.84 -2.66
C LEU A 162 1.73 -16.66 -1.28
N TRP A 163 2.98 -17.12 -1.11
CA TRP A 163 3.75 -16.91 0.11
C TRP A 163 3.87 -15.42 0.44
N TRP A 164 4.23 -14.59 -0.54
CA TRP A 164 4.38 -13.15 -0.37
C TRP A 164 3.07 -12.46 0.03
N VAL A 165 1.95 -12.82 -0.61
CA VAL A 165 0.63 -12.30 -0.22
C VAL A 165 0.30 -12.65 1.22
N ARG A 166 0.60 -13.88 1.67
CA ARG A 166 0.36 -14.31 3.05
C ARG A 166 1.13 -13.47 4.06
N GLN A 167 2.37 -13.08 3.78
CA GLN A 167 3.15 -12.22 4.67
C GLN A 167 2.43 -10.89 4.95
N TYR A 168 1.84 -10.28 3.92
CA TYR A 168 1.05 -9.05 4.09
C TYR A 168 -0.27 -9.31 4.84
N GLU A 169 -0.96 -10.37 4.52
CA GLU A 169 -2.24 -10.72 5.17
C GLU A 169 -2.04 -11.00 6.66
N GLU A 170 -0.97 -11.66 7.05
CA GLU A 170 -0.59 -11.89 8.45
C GLU A 170 -0.40 -10.56 9.18
N ARG A 171 0.32 -9.60 8.58
CA ARG A 171 0.48 -8.26 9.13
C ARG A 171 -0.84 -7.50 9.25
N PHE A 172 -1.74 -7.64 8.29
CA PHE A 172 -3.07 -7.02 8.39
C PHE A 172 -3.87 -7.61 9.55
N VAL A 173 -3.76 -8.92 9.80
CA VAL A 173 -4.41 -9.55 10.96
C VAL A 173 -3.81 -9.02 12.25
N GLU A 174 -2.48 -8.93 12.37
CA GLU A 174 -1.81 -8.33 13.53
C GLU A 174 -2.34 -6.91 13.79
N MET A 175 -2.32 -6.01 12.80
CA MET A 175 -2.80 -4.63 12.91
C MET A 175 -4.25 -4.55 13.42
N ILE A 176 -5.12 -5.42 12.92
CA ILE A 176 -6.54 -5.45 13.33
C ILE A 176 -6.68 -6.01 14.76
N THR A 177 -5.92 -7.04 15.09
CA THR A 177 -5.97 -7.69 16.41
C THR A 177 -5.43 -6.77 17.51
N GLU A 178 -4.42 -5.97 17.21
CA GLU A 178 -3.89 -4.92 18.10
C GLU A 178 -4.85 -3.72 18.27
N GLY A 179 -6.01 -3.75 17.62
CA GLY A 179 -7.02 -2.72 17.77
C GLY A 179 -6.65 -1.38 17.13
N MET A 180 -5.78 -1.39 16.13
CA MET A 180 -5.39 -0.16 15.43
C MET A 180 -6.61 0.52 14.79
N ASN A 181 -6.59 1.85 14.77
CA ASN A 181 -7.64 2.66 14.15
C ASN A 181 -7.60 2.52 12.62
N CYS A 182 -8.18 1.43 12.10
CA CYS A 182 -8.09 1.07 10.69
C CYS A 182 -9.46 0.77 10.04
N LYS A 183 -9.54 1.04 8.74
CA LYS A 183 -10.62 0.58 7.86
C LYS A 183 -10.06 -0.27 6.73
N VAL A 184 -10.74 -1.36 6.44
CA VAL A 184 -10.43 -2.22 5.27
C VAL A 184 -11.28 -1.79 4.11
N ILE A 185 -10.66 -1.55 2.94
CA ILE A 185 -11.34 -1.13 1.72
C ILE A 185 -11.05 -2.07 0.55
N TRP A 186 -12.08 -2.34 -0.25
CA TRP A 186 -12.03 -3.17 -1.45
C TRP A 186 -12.28 -2.30 -2.68
N PRO A 187 -11.21 -1.82 -3.36
CA PRO A 187 -11.35 -0.91 -4.51
C PRO A 187 -12.20 -1.50 -5.65
N GLU A 188 -12.27 -2.81 -5.73
CA GLU A 188 -13.08 -3.54 -6.70
C GLU A 188 -14.56 -3.12 -6.66
N ARG A 189 -15.09 -2.80 -5.49
CA ARG A 189 -16.48 -2.30 -5.35
C ARG A 189 -16.68 -1.01 -6.14
N MET A 190 -15.74 -0.07 -6.04
CA MET A 190 -15.78 1.20 -6.79
C MET A 190 -15.76 0.97 -8.30
N VAL A 191 -14.95 0.00 -8.75
CA VAL A 191 -14.84 -0.36 -10.17
C VAL A 191 -16.14 -0.88 -10.73
N TYR A 192 -16.95 -1.52 -9.89
CA TYR A 192 -18.29 -2.00 -10.25
C TYR A 192 -19.43 -1.03 -9.91
N GLY A 193 -19.11 0.23 -9.56
CA GLY A 193 -20.09 1.28 -9.32
C GLY A 193 -20.65 1.33 -7.90
N ASP A 194 -20.14 0.53 -6.97
CA ASP A 194 -20.49 0.62 -5.55
C ASP A 194 -19.51 1.52 -4.80
N TYR A 195 -19.93 2.74 -4.52
CA TYR A 195 -19.12 3.77 -3.88
C TYR A 195 -19.37 3.89 -2.38
N GLN A 196 -20.27 3.09 -1.80
CA GLN A 196 -20.67 3.23 -0.39
C GLN A 196 -19.46 3.17 0.55
N GLN A 197 -18.59 2.19 0.35
CA GLN A 197 -17.43 1.99 1.22
C GLN A 197 -16.45 3.18 1.17
N ILE A 198 -16.23 3.78 0.01
CA ILE A 198 -15.35 4.95 -0.09
C ILE A 198 -16.01 6.20 0.49
N TYR A 199 -17.32 6.39 0.34
CA TYR A 199 -18.03 7.49 1.00
C TYR A 199 -17.89 7.41 2.53
N GLU A 200 -18.18 6.26 3.13
CA GLU A 200 -18.03 6.03 4.58
C GLU A 200 -16.57 6.19 5.05
N THR A 201 -15.62 5.89 4.19
CA THR A 201 -14.20 6.07 4.48
C THR A 201 -13.83 7.55 4.47
N LEU A 202 -14.25 8.32 3.47
CA LEU A 202 -13.99 9.76 3.40
C LEU A 202 -14.66 10.51 4.55
N GLU A 203 -15.89 10.17 4.91
CA GLU A 203 -16.59 10.71 6.09
C GLU A 203 -15.79 10.46 7.37
N TRP A 204 -15.35 9.23 7.59
CA TRP A 204 -14.50 8.88 8.74
C TRP A 204 -13.18 9.64 8.75
N LEU A 205 -12.60 9.93 7.59
CA LEU A 205 -11.39 10.73 7.45
C LEU A 205 -11.64 12.23 7.66
N GLY A 206 -12.88 12.70 7.58
CA GLY A 206 -13.24 14.12 7.58
C GLY A 206 -12.94 14.81 6.25
N LEU A 207 -12.96 14.05 5.14
CA LEU A 207 -12.69 14.56 3.79
C LEU A 207 -13.99 14.66 2.98
N PRO A 208 -14.17 15.77 2.20
CA PRO A 208 -15.34 15.91 1.35
C PRO A 208 -15.26 15.01 0.13
N TRP A 209 -16.40 14.47 -0.30
CA TRP A 209 -16.48 13.82 -1.60
C TRP A 209 -16.34 14.85 -2.73
N LYS A 210 -15.61 14.47 -3.77
CA LYS A 210 -15.50 15.22 -5.03
C LYS A 210 -15.89 14.35 -6.20
N SER A 211 -16.74 14.85 -7.08
CA SER A 211 -17.26 14.11 -8.25
C SER A 211 -16.14 13.70 -9.22
N GLU A 212 -15.07 14.48 -9.28
CA GLU A 212 -13.88 14.24 -10.10
C GLU A 212 -13.20 12.91 -9.80
N VAL A 213 -13.43 12.35 -8.61
CA VAL A 213 -12.96 11.00 -8.22
C VAL A 213 -13.39 9.95 -9.22
N LEU A 214 -14.57 10.10 -9.84
CA LEU A 214 -15.09 9.15 -10.83
C LEU A 214 -14.15 9.00 -12.04
N SER A 215 -13.40 10.05 -12.39
CA SER A 215 -12.42 10.02 -13.49
C SER A 215 -11.18 9.18 -13.19
N LEU A 216 -10.91 8.89 -11.91
CA LEU A 216 -9.79 8.05 -11.48
C LEU A 216 -10.11 6.55 -11.56
N ILE A 217 -11.40 6.21 -11.70
CA ILE A 217 -11.86 4.83 -11.64
C ILE A 217 -12.01 4.34 -13.08
N ASP A 218 -10.97 3.68 -13.59
CA ASP A 218 -10.97 3.07 -14.92
C ASP A 218 -11.14 1.55 -14.80
N PRO A 219 -12.32 1.01 -15.12
CA PRO A 219 -12.55 -0.43 -15.12
C PRO A 219 -11.63 -1.21 -16.06
N LEU A 220 -11.13 -0.57 -17.14
CA LEU A 220 -10.22 -1.21 -18.09
C LEU A 220 -8.84 -1.45 -17.49
N LEU A 221 -8.38 -0.53 -16.65
CA LEU A 221 -7.10 -0.69 -15.93
C LEU A 221 -7.21 -1.73 -14.82
N TRP A 222 -8.40 -1.89 -14.22
CA TRP A 222 -8.65 -2.89 -13.19
C TRP A 222 -8.77 -4.31 -13.76
N ASN A 223 -9.56 -4.45 -14.81
CA ASN A 223 -9.82 -5.70 -15.51
C ASN A 223 -8.82 -5.91 -16.66
N VAL A 224 -7.54 -6.01 -16.38
CA VAL A 224 -6.57 -6.50 -17.39
C VAL A 224 -6.72 -8.02 -17.59
N ARG A 225 -7.93 -8.56 -17.52
CA ARG A 225 -8.26 -9.80 -18.21
C ARG A 225 -8.31 -9.46 -19.67
N GLN A 226 -7.18 -9.62 -20.36
CA GLN A 226 -7.18 -9.46 -21.81
C GLN A 226 -8.34 -10.26 -22.38
N LYS A 227 -9.15 -9.60 -23.20
CA LYS A 227 -9.99 -10.30 -24.18
C LYS A 227 -9.08 -11.29 -24.88
N LYS A 228 -9.27 -12.60 -24.66
CA LYS A 228 -8.65 -13.62 -25.50
C LYS A 228 -8.94 -13.17 -26.93
N LYS A 229 -7.91 -12.88 -27.73
CA LYS A 229 -8.06 -12.74 -29.16
C LYS A 229 -8.74 -14.02 -29.64
N VAL A 230 -9.99 -13.95 -29.99
CA VAL A 230 -10.65 -15.02 -30.70
C VAL A 230 -9.94 -15.07 -32.04
N ILE A 231 -9.01 -16.01 -32.20
CA ILE A 231 -8.41 -16.31 -33.48
C ILE A 231 -9.52 -16.99 -34.25
N THR A 232 -10.26 -16.24 -35.06
CA THR A 232 -11.13 -16.78 -36.09
C THR A 232 -10.21 -17.31 -37.20
N HIS A 233 -9.97 -18.60 -37.19
CA HIS A 233 -9.45 -19.27 -38.37
C HIS A 233 -10.51 -19.13 -39.47
N LYS A 234 -10.17 -18.38 -40.52
CA LYS A 234 -10.84 -18.44 -41.81
C LYS A 234 -10.19 -19.56 -42.63
#